data_6370ca249f3921ae7419a90a9ddcadb1
#
_entry.id   6370ca249f3921ae7419a90a9ddcadb1
#
_cell.length_a   1.000
_cell.length_b   1.000
_cell.length_c   1.000
_cell.angle_alpha   90.00
_cell.angle_beta   90.00
_cell.angle_gamma   90.00
#
_symmetry.space_group_name_H-M   'P 1'
#
loop_
_entity.id
_entity.type
_entity.pdbx_description
1 polymer ?
#
loop_
_entity_poly.entity_id
_entity_poly.type
_entity_poly.pdbx_seq_one_letter_code
_entity_poly.pdbx_strand_id
1 'polypeptide(L)'
;YFLFPTLMQVICGLLQINEGSILVDKKEIGAIIEEPGFLKQYSGKQNLRLLASMSGKENIDIEKVLKAVGLEHAGRKKVGKYSMGMRQRLGIAQAIMENQSILILDEPMNGLDNKGVDEIRKLILDLKKEGRSIILASHNREDIQILCDQVYEMDNGKIIG
;
A
#
# COMPACT_ATOMS: atom_id res chain seq x y z
N TYR A 1 -0.73 10.93 -16.27
CA TYR A 1 -1.04 10.70 -14.85
C TYR A 1 -2.04 9.55 -14.61
N PHE A 2 -3.00 9.27 -15.51
CA PHE A 2 -4.00 8.20 -15.32
C PHE A 2 -3.54 6.79 -15.67
N LEU A 3 -2.36 6.61 -16.25
CA LEU A 3 -1.95 5.31 -16.82
C LEU A 3 -1.20 4.41 -15.83
N PHE A 4 -0.52 4.98 -14.85
CA PHE A 4 0.22 4.20 -13.86
C PHE A 4 -0.71 3.44 -12.90
N PRO A 5 -1.77 4.08 -12.34
CA PRO A 5 -2.79 3.36 -11.58
C PRO A 5 -3.44 2.24 -12.38
N THR A 6 -3.72 2.44 -13.67
CA THR A 6 -4.27 1.41 -14.56
C THR A 6 -3.34 0.19 -14.67
N LEU A 7 -2.03 0.41 -14.88
CA LEU A 7 -1.05 -0.68 -14.90
C LEU A 7 -1.03 -1.44 -13.57
N MET A 8 -1.04 -0.74 -12.45
CA MET A 8 -1.09 -1.36 -11.12
C MET A 8 -2.37 -2.19 -10.91
N GLN A 9 -3.52 -1.67 -11.32
CA GLN A 9 -4.80 -2.39 -11.28
C GLN A 9 -4.77 -3.65 -12.14
N VAL A 10 -4.14 -3.60 -13.30
CA VAL A 10 -3.94 -4.77 -14.18
C VAL A 10 -3.05 -5.81 -13.51
N ILE A 11 -1.91 -5.40 -12.91
CA ILE A 11 -1.00 -6.32 -12.20
C ILE A 11 -1.72 -6.99 -11.02
N CYS A 12 -2.52 -6.25 -10.28
CA CYS A 12 -3.34 -6.79 -9.18
C CYS A 12 -4.53 -7.64 -9.66
N GLY A 13 -4.81 -7.66 -10.98
CA GLY A 13 -5.91 -8.40 -11.57
C GLY A 13 -7.28 -7.77 -11.33
N LEU A 14 -7.32 -6.49 -11.03
CA LEU A 14 -8.56 -5.71 -10.92
C LEU A 14 -9.10 -5.32 -12.30
N LEU A 15 -8.23 -5.25 -13.31
CA LEU A 15 -8.57 -5.03 -14.71
C LEU A 15 -8.03 -6.17 -15.57
N GLN A 16 -8.76 -6.49 -16.64
CA GLN A 16 -8.34 -7.49 -17.62
C GLN A 16 -7.34 -6.88 -18.61
N ILE A 17 -6.34 -7.68 -19.01
CA ILE A 17 -5.42 -7.33 -20.09
C ILE A 17 -6.05 -7.75 -21.43
N ASN A 18 -5.83 -6.95 -22.46
CA ASN A 18 -6.26 -7.28 -23.82
C ASN A 18 -5.21 -8.14 -24.55
N GLU A 19 -3.92 -7.87 -24.30
CA GLU A 19 -2.79 -8.57 -24.90
C GLU A 19 -1.66 -8.72 -23.89
N GLY A 20 -0.77 -9.72 -24.11
CA GLY A 20 0.35 -10.00 -23.24
C GLY A 20 0.04 -10.98 -22.10
N SER A 21 0.93 -11.07 -21.11
CA SER A 21 0.76 -11.92 -19.94
C SER A 21 1.37 -11.31 -18.69
N ILE A 22 0.79 -11.63 -17.54
CA ILE A 22 1.32 -11.28 -16.22
C ILE A 22 1.56 -12.58 -15.47
N LEU A 23 2.83 -12.83 -15.13
CA LEU A 23 3.29 -14.05 -14.45
C LEU A 23 3.56 -13.72 -12.97
N VAL A 24 2.51 -13.57 -12.17
CA VAL A 24 2.59 -13.31 -10.73
C VAL A 24 1.44 -14.02 -10.02
N ASP A 25 1.71 -14.60 -8.84
CA ASP A 25 0.65 -15.06 -7.97
C ASP A 25 0.02 -13.86 -7.24
N LYS A 26 -1.25 -13.59 -7.54
CA LYS A 26 -1.99 -12.47 -6.94
C LYS A 26 -2.08 -12.55 -5.42
N LYS A 27 -1.95 -13.74 -4.83
CA LYS A 27 -1.92 -13.94 -3.37
C LYS A 27 -0.64 -13.38 -2.73
N GLU A 28 0.41 -13.21 -3.53
CA GLU A 28 1.69 -12.62 -3.10
C GLU A 28 1.72 -11.09 -3.19
N ILE A 29 0.61 -10.46 -3.63
CA ILE A 29 0.53 -9.01 -3.81
C ILE A 29 -0.25 -8.38 -2.67
N GLY A 30 0.39 -7.47 -1.95
CA GLY A 30 -0.26 -6.46 -1.10
C GLY A 30 -0.30 -5.13 -1.86
N ALA A 31 -1.46 -4.48 -1.91
CA ALA A 31 -1.59 -3.26 -2.70
C ALA A 31 -2.38 -2.17 -2.00
N ILE A 32 -1.93 -0.94 -2.20
CA ILE A 32 -2.71 0.29 -2.09
C ILE A 32 -2.76 0.90 -3.48
N ILE A 33 -3.95 0.91 -4.06
CA ILE A 33 -4.26 1.59 -5.32
C ILE A 33 -5.53 2.38 -5.04
N GLU A 34 -5.46 3.71 -5.17
CA GLU A 34 -6.54 4.63 -4.82
C GLU A 34 -6.86 4.67 -3.30
N GLU A 35 -7.95 5.33 -2.91
CA GLU A 35 -8.34 5.44 -1.50
C GLU A 35 -8.99 4.13 -1.02
N PRO A 36 -8.44 3.48 0.02
CA PRO A 36 -9.00 2.24 0.52
C PRO A 36 -10.44 2.39 1.02
N GLY A 37 -11.34 1.49 0.58
CA GLY A 37 -12.76 1.48 0.92
C GLY A 37 -13.08 0.94 2.31
N PHE A 38 -12.50 1.51 3.37
CA PHE A 38 -12.77 1.08 4.75
C PHE A 38 -14.19 1.40 5.21
N LEU A 39 -14.73 0.53 6.06
CA LEU A 39 -16.01 0.73 6.72
C LEU A 39 -15.89 1.83 7.79
N LYS A 40 -16.49 2.98 7.53
CA LYS A 40 -16.34 4.21 8.33
C LYS A 40 -16.88 4.07 9.77
N GLN A 41 -17.86 3.20 10.00
CA GLN A 41 -18.47 2.91 11.30
C GLN A 41 -17.61 2.03 12.21
N TYR A 42 -16.62 1.32 11.65
CA TYR A 42 -15.70 0.47 12.39
C TYR A 42 -14.36 1.17 12.67
N SER A 43 -13.65 0.67 13.67
CA SER A 43 -12.27 1.11 13.94
C SER A 43 -11.29 0.56 12.90
N GLY A 44 -10.09 1.13 12.84
CA GLY A 44 -9.01 0.59 11.99
C GLY A 44 -8.71 -0.88 12.30
N LYS A 45 -8.63 -1.22 13.58
CA LYS A 45 -8.42 -2.60 14.04
C LYS A 45 -9.53 -3.55 13.56
N GLN A 46 -10.79 -3.13 13.67
CA GLN A 46 -11.93 -3.95 13.22
C GLN A 46 -11.93 -4.14 11.69
N ASN A 47 -11.60 -3.10 10.93
CA ASN A 47 -11.45 -3.18 9.47
C ASN A 47 -10.38 -4.20 9.09
N LEU A 48 -9.18 -4.12 9.67
CA LEU A 48 -8.10 -5.06 9.36
C LEU A 48 -8.44 -6.50 9.77
N ARG A 49 -9.10 -6.72 10.91
CA ARG A 49 -9.58 -8.04 11.32
C ARG A 49 -10.59 -8.62 10.33
N LEU A 50 -11.53 -7.81 9.86
CA LEU A 50 -12.50 -8.24 8.87
C LEU A 50 -11.82 -8.69 7.57
N LEU A 51 -10.86 -7.91 7.08
CA LEU A 51 -10.09 -8.24 5.87
C LEU A 51 -9.26 -9.51 6.06
N ALA A 52 -8.60 -9.68 7.21
CA ALA A 52 -7.86 -10.90 7.54
C ALA A 52 -8.77 -12.14 7.55
N SER A 53 -9.97 -12.02 8.12
CA SER A 53 -10.96 -13.11 8.12
C SER A 53 -11.45 -13.46 6.71
N MET A 54 -11.65 -12.46 5.85
CA MET A 54 -12.08 -12.67 4.46
C MET A 54 -11.00 -13.37 3.62
N SER A 55 -9.71 -13.13 3.91
CA SER A 55 -8.58 -13.82 3.25
C SER A 55 -8.26 -15.18 3.84
N GLY A 56 -8.96 -15.60 4.90
CA GLY A 56 -8.71 -16.85 5.60
C GLY A 56 -7.44 -16.88 6.45
N LYS A 57 -6.84 -15.71 6.72
CA LYS A 57 -5.61 -15.56 7.52
C LYS A 57 -5.93 -14.99 8.91
N GLU A 58 -6.48 -15.80 9.78
CA GLU A 58 -6.94 -15.37 11.12
C GLU A 58 -5.80 -15.07 12.12
N ASN A 59 -4.58 -15.55 11.87
CA ASN A 59 -3.46 -15.45 12.80
C ASN A 59 -2.57 -14.21 12.59
N ILE A 60 -3.13 -13.14 12.02
CA ILE A 60 -2.39 -11.88 11.82
C ILE A 60 -2.35 -11.10 13.12
N ASP A 61 -1.17 -10.69 13.55
CA ASP A 61 -1.00 -9.76 14.67
C ASP A 61 -1.32 -8.31 14.23
N ILE A 62 -2.61 -7.97 14.28
CA ILE A 62 -3.11 -6.64 13.87
C ILE A 62 -2.51 -5.51 14.72
N GLU A 63 -2.20 -5.75 16.00
CA GLU A 63 -1.57 -4.72 16.85
C GLU A 63 -0.16 -4.40 16.38
N LYS A 64 0.62 -5.42 16.02
CA LYS A 64 1.95 -5.24 15.43
C LYS A 64 1.88 -4.47 14.12
N VAL A 65 0.92 -4.79 13.25
CA VAL A 65 0.71 -4.10 11.97
C VAL A 65 0.34 -2.64 12.19
N LEU A 66 -0.61 -2.33 13.09
CA LEU A 66 -0.99 -0.96 13.42
C LEU A 66 0.17 -0.16 14.00
N LYS A 67 1.00 -0.78 14.83
CA LYS A 67 2.22 -0.16 15.36
C LYS A 67 3.22 0.17 14.27
N ALA A 68 3.42 -0.74 13.31
CA ALA A 68 4.34 -0.54 12.20
C ALA A 68 4.02 0.71 11.36
N VAL A 69 2.75 1.08 11.26
CA VAL A 69 2.29 2.27 10.52
C VAL A 69 2.00 3.48 11.43
N GLY A 70 2.30 3.40 12.74
CA GLY A 70 2.08 4.49 13.70
C GLY A 70 0.61 4.75 14.04
N LEU A 71 -0.22 3.72 14.03
CA LEU A 71 -1.66 3.78 14.38
C LEU A 71 -2.01 3.02 15.67
N GLU A 72 -1.05 2.64 16.50
CA GLU A 72 -1.29 1.88 17.74
C GLU A 72 -2.24 2.60 18.69
N HIS A 73 -2.16 3.93 18.78
CA HIS A 73 -3.02 4.74 19.65
C HIS A 73 -4.39 5.03 19.05
N ALA A 74 -4.56 4.82 17.74
CA ALA A 74 -5.80 5.11 17.01
C ALA A 74 -6.64 3.86 16.71
N GLY A 75 -6.19 2.67 17.11
CA GLY A 75 -6.81 1.39 16.73
C GLY A 75 -8.28 1.23 17.17
N ARG A 76 -8.75 1.96 18.19
CA ARG A 76 -10.16 1.97 18.65
C ARG A 76 -11.00 3.09 18.04
N LYS A 77 -10.38 4.13 17.46
CA LYS A 77 -11.08 5.24 16.84
C LYS A 77 -11.76 4.80 15.54
N LYS A 78 -13.01 5.22 15.31
CA LYS A 78 -13.73 4.90 14.07
C LYS A 78 -13.04 5.54 12.86
N VAL A 79 -12.91 4.79 11.76
CA VAL A 79 -12.24 5.25 10.54
C VAL A 79 -12.91 6.49 9.94
N GLY A 80 -14.22 6.66 10.12
CA GLY A 80 -14.93 7.88 9.73
C GLY A 80 -14.41 9.17 10.40
N LYS A 81 -13.66 9.04 11.51
CA LYS A 81 -13.02 10.16 12.23
C LYS A 81 -11.50 10.24 11.97
N TYR A 82 -10.96 9.42 11.06
CA TYR A 82 -9.54 9.46 10.71
C TYR A 82 -9.26 10.69 9.83
N SER A 83 -8.08 11.28 10.02
CA SER A 83 -7.52 12.23 9.06
C SER A 83 -7.16 11.49 7.76
N MET A 84 -6.89 12.25 6.70
CA MET A 84 -6.40 11.68 5.44
C MET A 84 -5.12 10.84 5.67
N GLY A 85 -4.14 11.38 6.39
CA GLY A 85 -2.91 10.67 6.71
C GLY A 85 -3.14 9.40 7.54
N MET A 86 -4.12 9.39 8.47
CA MET A 86 -4.47 8.17 9.21
C MET A 86 -5.11 7.11 8.32
N ARG A 87 -5.95 7.50 7.36
CA ARG A 87 -6.51 6.57 6.36
C ARG A 87 -5.42 6.00 5.46
N GLN A 88 -4.49 6.86 5.04
CA GLN A 88 -3.33 6.43 4.24
C GLN A 88 -2.49 5.38 4.97
N ARG A 89 -2.15 5.64 6.24
CA ARG A 89 -1.43 4.67 7.09
C ARG A 89 -2.20 3.36 7.27
N LEU A 90 -3.51 3.41 7.43
CA LEU A 90 -4.35 2.21 7.53
C LEU A 90 -4.36 1.41 6.22
N GLY A 91 -4.33 2.08 5.07
CA GLY A 91 -4.18 1.44 3.77
C GLY A 91 -2.84 0.72 3.63
N ILE A 92 -1.73 1.36 4.08
CA ILE A 92 -0.42 0.70 4.11
C ILE A 92 -0.46 -0.53 5.03
N ALA A 93 -1.09 -0.41 6.21
CA ALA A 93 -1.29 -1.53 7.13
C ALA A 93 -2.00 -2.70 6.46
N GLN A 94 -3.06 -2.44 5.70
CA GLN A 94 -3.77 -3.45 4.92
C GLN A 94 -2.84 -4.13 3.90
N ALA A 95 -2.03 -3.36 3.17
CA ALA A 95 -1.14 -3.89 2.14
C ALA A 95 -0.04 -4.80 2.70
N ILE A 96 0.42 -4.56 3.92
CA ILE A 96 1.54 -5.30 4.53
C ILE A 96 1.12 -6.41 5.50
N MET A 97 -0.15 -6.43 5.96
CA MET A 97 -0.59 -7.25 7.09
C MET A 97 -0.47 -8.75 6.84
N GLU A 98 -0.59 -9.20 5.62
CA GLU A 98 -0.52 -10.62 5.26
C GLU A 98 0.89 -11.10 4.88
N ASN A 99 1.88 -10.25 5.04
CA ASN A 99 3.30 -10.54 4.76
C ASN A 99 3.57 -10.91 3.29
N GLN A 100 2.90 -10.25 2.36
CA GLN A 100 3.09 -10.47 0.93
C GLN A 100 4.52 -10.14 0.50
N SER A 101 5.03 -10.89 -0.48
CA SER A 101 6.39 -10.72 -1.04
C SER A 101 6.49 -9.54 -2.01
N ILE A 102 5.35 -9.12 -2.59
CA ILE A 102 5.25 -8.02 -3.54
C ILE A 102 4.31 -6.95 -2.97
N LEU A 103 4.76 -5.72 -2.92
CA LEU A 103 3.94 -4.57 -2.51
C LEU A 103 3.78 -3.60 -3.67
N ILE A 104 2.56 -3.15 -3.90
CA ILE A 104 2.23 -2.12 -4.89
C ILE A 104 1.65 -0.93 -4.13
N LEU A 105 2.37 0.18 -4.15
CA LEU A 105 2.05 1.38 -3.38
C LEU A 105 1.88 2.58 -4.32
N ASP A 106 0.64 3.06 -4.44
CA ASP A 106 0.33 4.25 -5.22
C ASP A 106 0.26 5.46 -4.29
N GLU A 107 1.19 6.42 -4.51
CA GLU A 107 1.31 7.66 -3.73
C GLU A 107 1.24 7.45 -2.20
N PRO A 108 2.07 6.56 -1.60
CA PRO A 108 1.91 6.15 -0.21
C PRO A 108 2.16 7.27 0.80
N MET A 109 2.82 8.37 0.39
CA MET A 109 3.09 9.54 1.24
C MET A 109 1.97 10.57 1.22
N ASN A 110 0.95 10.37 0.39
CA ASN A 110 -0.11 11.37 0.19
C ASN A 110 -0.88 11.64 1.50
N GLY A 111 -1.05 12.92 1.83
CA GLY A 111 -1.77 13.35 3.03
C GLY A 111 -1.02 13.18 4.36
N LEU A 112 0.26 12.78 4.33
CA LEU A 112 1.11 12.70 5.51
C LEU A 112 1.79 14.05 5.78
N ASP A 113 2.04 14.35 7.06
CA ASP A 113 2.95 15.40 7.48
C ASP A 113 4.43 14.94 7.34
N ASN A 114 5.39 15.85 7.49
CA ASN A 114 6.80 15.54 7.30
C ASN A 114 7.27 14.36 8.15
N LYS A 115 6.86 14.31 9.42
CA LYS A 115 7.19 13.20 10.31
C LYS A 115 6.59 11.90 9.81
N GLY A 116 5.36 11.93 9.34
CA GLY A 116 4.67 10.79 8.77
C GLY A 116 5.35 10.25 7.51
N VAL A 117 5.82 11.15 6.65
CA VAL A 117 6.61 10.80 5.46
C VAL A 117 7.87 10.05 5.86
N ASP A 118 8.65 10.57 6.81
CA ASP A 118 9.89 9.94 7.28
C ASP A 118 9.63 8.55 7.89
N GLU A 119 8.58 8.41 8.67
CA GLU A 119 8.19 7.12 9.27
C GLU A 119 7.80 6.08 8.20
N ILE A 120 7.04 6.48 7.18
CA ILE A 120 6.65 5.57 6.10
C ILE A 120 7.82 5.26 5.15
N ARG A 121 8.70 6.23 4.84
CA ARG A 121 9.94 5.97 4.11
C ARG A 121 10.78 4.90 4.82
N LYS A 122 10.97 5.05 6.13
CA LYS A 122 11.70 4.07 6.94
C LYS A 122 11.04 2.70 6.88
N LEU A 123 9.72 2.61 7.05
CA LEU A 123 8.98 1.36 6.95
C LEU A 123 9.20 0.67 5.59
N ILE A 124 9.11 1.42 4.48
CA ILE A 124 9.33 0.89 3.13
C ILE A 124 10.75 0.36 2.97
N LEU A 125 11.76 1.09 3.46
CA LEU A 125 13.15 0.65 3.44
C LEU A 125 13.39 -0.61 4.27
N ASP A 126 12.73 -0.73 5.42
CA ASP A 126 12.84 -1.91 6.27
C ASP A 126 12.18 -3.14 5.61
N LEU A 127 10.99 -2.96 5.00
CA LEU A 127 10.35 -4.01 4.21
C LEU A 127 11.19 -4.47 3.01
N LYS A 128 11.87 -3.54 2.33
CA LYS A 128 12.81 -3.83 1.27
C LYS A 128 13.99 -4.66 1.75
N LYS A 129 14.57 -4.33 2.92
CA LYS A 129 15.66 -5.11 3.56
C LYS A 129 15.22 -6.52 3.95
N GLU A 130 13.94 -6.71 4.26
CA GLU A 130 13.34 -8.03 4.49
C GLU A 130 13.18 -8.87 3.22
N GLY A 131 13.55 -8.34 2.05
CA GLY A 131 13.52 -9.04 0.76
C GLY A 131 12.22 -8.89 -0.01
N ARG A 132 11.35 -7.94 0.36
CA ARG A 132 10.13 -7.68 -0.41
C ARG A 132 10.42 -6.87 -1.66
N SER A 133 9.75 -7.20 -2.75
CA SER A 133 9.75 -6.42 -3.98
C SER A 133 8.68 -5.32 -3.88
N ILE A 134 9.05 -4.07 -4.14
CA ILE A 134 8.14 -2.94 -3.97
C ILE A 134 8.04 -2.16 -5.27
N ILE A 135 6.82 -2.03 -5.79
CA ILE A 135 6.48 -1.15 -6.90
C ILE A 135 5.87 0.11 -6.30
N LEU A 136 6.53 1.23 -6.50
CA LEU A 136 6.13 2.51 -5.96
C LEU A 136 5.76 3.46 -7.10
N ALA A 137 4.55 4.02 -7.07
CA ALA A 137 4.22 5.19 -7.86
C ALA A 137 4.32 6.43 -6.99
N SER A 138 5.09 7.41 -7.42
CA SER A 138 5.18 8.72 -6.78
C SER A 138 5.54 9.80 -7.80
N HIS A 139 5.01 10.99 -7.59
CA HIS A 139 5.42 12.20 -8.31
C HIS A 139 6.49 12.99 -7.54
N ASN A 140 6.81 12.60 -6.32
CA ASN A 140 7.82 13.23 -5.49
C ASN A 140 9.20 12.66 -5.82
N ARG A 141 10.08 13.49 -6.38
CA ARG A 141 11.44 13.09 -6.77
C ARG A 141 12.29 12.62 -5.60
N GLU A 142 12.10 13.19 -4.42
CA GLU A 142 12.85 12.80 -3.21
C GLU A 142 12.48 11.37 -2.77
N ASP A 143 11.18 11.01 -2.80
CA ASP A 143 10.74 9.64 -2.49
C ASP A 143 11.35 8.64 -3.46
N ILE A 144 11.35 8.97 -4.75
CA ILE A 144 11.94 8.13 -5.80
C ILE A 144 13.44 7.93 -5.54
N GLN A 145 14.18 9.00 -5.26
CA GLN A 145 15.63 8.92 -4.99
C GLN A 145 16.00 8.11 -3.75
N ILE A 146 15.17 8.21 -2.69
CA ILE A 146 15.45 7.52 -1.42
C ILE A 146 15.05 6.05 -1.49
N LEU A 147 13.94 5.72 -2.15
CA LEU A 147 13.30 4.41 -2.01
C LEU A 147 13.57 3.46 -3.17
N CYS A 148 13.78 3.99 -4.39
CA CYS A 148 13.82 3.17 -5.60
C CYS A 148 15.25 2.81 -6.03
N ASP A 149 15.47 1.55 -6.43
CA ASP A 149 16.70 1.09 -7.06
C ASP A 149 16.66 1.28 -8.58
N GLN A 150 15.44 1.18 -9.15
CA GLN A 150 15.15 1.35 -10.57
C GLN A 150 13.96 2.27 -10.74
N VAL A 151 14.01 3.11 -11.74
CA VAL A 151 12.96 4.08 -12.05
C VAL A 151 12.52 3.90 -13.49
N TYR A 152 11.22 3.86 -13.70
CA TYR A 152 10.63 3.78 -15.02
C TYR A 152 9.70 4.98 -15.23
N GLU A 153 9.86 5.65 -16.35
CA GLU A 153 8.95 6.71 -16.76
C GLU A 153 7.89 6.15 -17.71
N MET A 154 6.65 6.58 -17.52
CA MET A 154 5.54 6.26 -18.43
C MET A 154 5.01 7.53 -19.07
N ASP A 155 4.91 7.50 -20.39
CA ASP A 155 4.22 8.52 -21.17
C ASP A 155 3.29 7.89 -22.19
N ASN A 156 2.07 8.41 -22.30
CA ASN A 156 1.04 7.94 -23.25
C ASN A 156 0.85 6.41 -23.28
N GLY A 157 0.93 5.75 -22.11
CA GLY A 157 0.76 4.32 -21.97
C GLY A 157 1.97 3.46 -22.36
N LYS A 158 3.12 4.08 -22.56
CA LYS A 158 4.37 3.38 -22.89
C LYS A 158 5.42 3.68 -21.83
N ILE A 159 6.23 2.68 -21.51
CA ILE A 159 7.45 2.85 -20.74
C ILE A 159 8.51 3.46 -21.68
N ILE A 160 9.10 4.60 -21.27
CA ILE A 160 10.03 5.38 -22.09
C ILE A 160 11.45 5.47 -21.52
N GLY A 161 11.68 4.97 -20.30
CA GLY A 161 13.00 4.99 -19.65
C GLY A 161 13.10 4.08 -18.45
#